data_0af8d9e125f8f70c3ad3fee9ffd73b7a
#
_entry.id   0af8d9e125f8f70c3ad3fee9ffd73b7a
#
_cell.length_a   1.000
_cell.length_b   1.000
_cell.length_c   1.000
_cell.angle_alpha   90.00
_cell.angle_beta   90.00
_cell.angle_gamma   90.00
#
_symmetry.space_group_name_H-M   'P 1'
#
loop_
_entity.id
_entity.type
_entity.pdbx_description
1 polymer ?
#
loop_
_entity_poly.entity_id
_entity_poly.type
_entity_poly.pdbx_seq_one_letter_code
_entity_poly.pdbx_strand_id
1 'polypeptide(L)'
;LITDGGKVTRAKMFYETARKTPGFVTGHDFIAIDEVKLVQFGDVNEMRSIMQGYMEYGQFNIGGYEGKSDAGIIFLGNIAQDNMDEWQNMFSELPSLFQESALVDRIHGFIKGWDIPRMNDDLKLSGWALNSEYFCTILHELRNDVSYRAIVEQIIDVTDRADTSDTEAVKRLSTAIFKLF
;
A
#
# COMPACT_ATOMS: atom_id res chain seq x y z
N LEU A 1 5.44 -10.61 -3.05
CA LEU A 1 4.47 -11.65 -2.71
C LEU A 1 3.08 -11.24 -3.19
N ILE A 2 2.34 -12.17 -3.80
CA ILE A 2 0.91 -12.03 -4.08
C ILE A 2 0.18 -13.07 -3.24
N THR A 3 -0.86 -12.67 -2.52
CA THR A 3 -1.64 -13.56 -1.65
C THR A 3 -3.14 -13.26 -1.77
N ASP A 4 -3.97 -14.28 -1.61
CA ASP A 4 -5.43 -14.19 -1.59
C ASP A 4 -5.90 -13.64 -0.23
N GLY A 5 -6.82 -12.66 -0.25
CA GLY A 5 -7.36 -12.01 0.96
C GLY A 5 -8.03 -12.97 1.93
N GLY A 6 -8.72 -14.02 1.44
CA GLY A 6 -9.31 -15.06 2.29
C GLY A 6 -8.30 -15.91 3.06
N LYS A 7 -7.01 -15.81 2.70
CA LYS A 7 -5.91 -16.51 3.39
C LYS A 7 -5.08 -15.60 4.29
N VAL A 8 -5.36 -14.29 4.28
CA VAL A 8 -4.63 -13.30 5.07
C VAL A 8 -5.16 -13.32 6.51
N THR A 9 -4.24 -13.51 7.44
CA THR A 9 -4.51 -13.39 8.88
C THR A 9 -3.46 -12.49 9.51
N ARG A 10 -3.73 -11.94 10.70
CA ARG A 10 -2.75 -11.16 11.47
C ARG A 10 -1.42 -11.89 11.61
N ALA A 11 -1.47 -13.18 11.98
CA ALA A 11 -0.29 -14.01 12.18
C ALA A 11 0.55 -14.17 10.91
N LYS A 12 -0.09 -14.47 9.79
CA LYS A 12 0.59 -14.60 8.50
C LYS A 12 1.14 -13.27 8.00
N MET A 13 0.43 -12.18 8.24
CA MET A 13 0.82 -10.86 7.77
C MET A 13 2.00 -10.31 8.56
N PHE A 14 1.95 -10.36 9.87
CA PHE A 14 2.88 -9.68 10.76
C PHE A 14 3.75 -10.62 11.59
N TYR A 15 3.14 -11.39 12.50
CA TYR A 15 3.87 -12.27 13.40
C TYR A 15 3.00 -13.40 13.95
N GLU A 16 3.48 -14.62 13.84
CA GLU A 16 2.88 -15.82 14.44
C GLU A 16 3.44 -16.05 15.84
N THR A 17 2.68 -15.70 16.85
CA THR A 17 3.13 -15.76 18.26
C THR A 17 3.42 -17.20 18.73
N ALA A 18 2.60 -18.18 18.30
CA ALA A 18 2.74 -19.58 18.73
C ALA A 18 4.04 -20.21 18.19
N ARG A 19 4.41 -19.90 16.96
CA ARG A 19 5.62 -20.44 16.30
C ARG A 19 6.83 -19.51 16.39
N LYS A 20 6.63 -18.30 16.90
CA LYS A 20 7.63 -17.24 16.94
C LYS A 20 8.23 -16.95 15.56
N THR A 21 7.38 -16.94 14.52
CA THR A 21 7.82 -16.71 13.14
C THR A 21 7.31 -15.37 12.62
N PRO A 22 8.19 -14.55 12.00
CA PRO A 22 7.78 -13.32 11.33
C PRO A 22 6.81 -13.62 10.19
N GLY A 23 5.86 -12.71 10.00
CA GLY A 23 4.93 -12.75 8.87
C GLY A 23 5.55 -12.20 7.58
N PHE A 24 4.77 -12.24 6.51
CA PHE A 24 5.30 -11.91 5.18
C PHE A 24 5.66 -10.43 4.99
N VAL A 25 5.15 -9.50 5.80
CA VAL A 25 5.57 -8.09 5.73
C VAL A 25 7.06 -7.90 6.02
N THR A 26 7.68 -8.77 6.82
CA THR A 26 9.10 -8.66 7.16
C THR A 26 10.03 -9.36 6.18
N GLY A 27 9.49 -10.20 5.30
CA GLY A 27 10.27 -11.00 4.37
C GLY A 27 10.17 -10.58 2.90
N HIS A 28 9.45 -9.48 2.60
CA HIS A 28 9.21 -9.05 1.24
C HIS A 28 9.22 -7.53 1.15
N ASP A 29 9.72 -7.00 0.04
CA ASP A 29 9.69 -5.55 -0.22
C ASP A 29 8.30 -5.04 -0.58
N PHE A 30 7.45 -5.96 -1.06
CA PHE A 30 6.14 -5.62 -1.59
C PHE A 30 5.17 -6.81 -1.47
N ILE A 31 3.93 -6.50 -1.12
CA ILE A 31 2.85 -7.46 -0.92
C ILE A 31 1.62 -6.97 -1.68
N ALA A 32 1.06 -7.82 -2.53
CA ALA A 32 -0.26 -7.63 -3.10
C ALA A 32 -1.26 -8.57 -2.43
N ILE A 33 -2.32 -8.02 -1.87
CA ILE A 33 -3.43 -8.76 -1.31
C ILE A 33 -4.57 -8.70 -2.32
N ASP A 34 -4.78 -9.81 -3.01
CA ASP A 34 -5.87 -9.97 -3.97
C ASP A 34 -7.17 -10.33 -3.26
N GLU A 35 -8.30 -10.05 -3.88
CA GLU A 35 -9.64 -10.28 -3.32
C GLU A 35 -9.79 -9.67 -1.90
N VAL A 36 -9.43 -8.40 -1.76
CA VAL A 36 -9.44 -7.70 -0.45
C VAL A 36 -10.78 -7.79 0.27
N LYS A 37 -11.90 -7.94 -0.44
CA LYS A 37 -13.23 -8.15 0.15
C LYS A 37 -13.34 -9.40 1.01
N LEU A 38 -12.50 -10.42 0.77
CA LEU A 38 -12.48 -11.66 1.51
C LEU A 38 -11.64 -11.60 2.78
N VAL A 39 -10.93 -10.48 3.01
CA VAL A 39 -10.09 -10.32 4.19
C VAL A 39 -10.96 -10.24 5.44
N GLN A 40 -10.72 -11.17 6.37
CA GLN A 40 -11.41 -11.23 7.66
C GLN A 40 -10.41 -11.37 8.79
N PHE A 41 -10.47 -10.46 9.74
CA PHE A 41 -9.65 -10.52 10.94
C PHE A 41 -10.51 -10.85 12.16
N GLY A 42 -10.03 -11.75 13.02
CA GLY A 42 -10.77 -12.16 14.22
C GLY A 42 -10.99 -11.02 15.21
N ASP A 43 -9.99 -10.15 15.36
CA ASP A 43 -10.10 -8.89 16.11
C ASP A 43 -9.77 -7.73 15.16
N VAL A 44 -10.82 -7.03 14.75
CA VAL A 44 -10.70 -5.89 13.82
C VAL A 44 -10.04 -4.69 14.51
N ASN A 45 -10.26 -4.49 15.82
CA ASN A 45 -9.69 -3.36 16.56
C ASN A 45 -8.18 -3.54 16.76
N GLU A 46 -7.76 -4.75 17.13
CA GLU A 46 -6.34 -5.10 17.21
C GLU A 46 -5.66 -4.88 15.85
N MET A 47 -6.27 -5.43 14.81
CA MET A 47 -5.71 -5.32 13.46
C MET A 47 -5.64 -3.87 12.97
N ARG A 48 -6.64 -3.06 13.28
CA ARG A 48 -6.63 -1.61 12.99
C ARG A 48 -5.43 -0.93 13.62
N SER A 49 -5.20 -1.13 14.90
CA SER A 49 -4.07 -0.53 15.62
C SER A 49 -2.72 -0.94 15.02
N ILE A 50 -2.57 -2.21 14.70
CA ILE A 50 -1.34 -2.74 14.07
C ILE A 50 -1.12 -2.13 12.69
N MET A 51 -2.17 -2.08 11.86
CA MET A 51 -2.09 -1.53 10.50
C MET A 51 -1.77 -0.04 10.50
N GLN A 52 -2.39 0.73 11.39
CA GLN A 52 -2.11 2.17 11.52
C GLN A 52 -0.64 2.42 11.87
N GLY A 53 -0.11 1.74 12.89
CA GLY A 53 1.30 1.86 13.28
C GLY A 53 2.25 1.42 12.15
N TYR A 54 1.91 0.34 11.46
CA TYR A 54 2.70 -0.15 10.34
C TYR A 54 2.71 0.81 9.15
N MET A 55 1.55 1.29 8.72
CA MET A 55 1.43 2.19 7.56
C MET A 55 2.07 3.56 7.81
N GLU A 56 2.11 4.00 9.06
CA GLU A 56 2.70 5.30 9.42
C GLU A 56 4.21 5.22 9.68
N TYR A 57 4.64 4.22 10.46
CA TYR A 57 6.02 4.15 10.96
C TYR A 57 6.79 2.92 10.49
N GLY A 58 6.15 2.00 9.77
CA GLY A 58 6.74 0.70 9.44
C GLY A 58 6.94 -0.20 10.65
N GLN A 59 6.25 0.05 11.76
CA GLN A 59 6.44 -0.65 13.03
C GLN A 59 5.14 -1.31 13.49
N PHE A 60 5.26 -2.44 14.17
CA PHE A 60 4.13 -3.14 14.76
C PHE A 60 4.54 -3.90 16.02
N ASN A 61 3.59 -4.05 16.96
CA ASN A 61 3.79 -4.82 18.18
C ASN A 61 2.70 -5.89 18.30
N ILE A 62 3.09 -7.15 18.50
CA ILE A 62 2.17 -8.28 18.66
C ILE A 62 2.68 -9.19 19.75
N GLY A 63 1.94 -9.28 20.86
CA GLY A 63 2.27 -10.19 21.97
C GLY A 63 3.67 -9.96 22.55
N GLY A 64 4.13 -8.71 22.60
CA GLY A 64 5.46 -8.33 23.07
C GLY A 64 6.57 -8.46 22.01
N TYR A 65 6.25 -8.89 20.80
CA TYR A 65 7.19 -8.83 19.66
C TYR A 65 7.08 -7.48 18.97
N GLU A 66 8.18 -6.76 18.91
CA GLU A 66 8.32 -5.52 18.15
C GLU A 66 8.93 -5.82 16.80
N GLY A 67 8.16 -5.60 15.73
CA GLY A 67 8.60 -5.78 14.36
C GLY A 67 8.76 -4.44 13.65
N LYS A 68 9.68 -4.41 12.68
CA LYS A 68 9.87 -3.29 11.77
C LYS A 68 10.02 -3.81 10.35
N SER A 69 9.35 -3.15 9.42
CA SER A 69 9.47 -3.43 7.99
C SER A 69 9.02 -2.21 7.18
N ASP A 70 9.50 -2.16 5.95
CA ASP A 70 9.16 -1.10 4.98
C ASP A 70 8.45 -1.67 3.74
N ALA A 71 7.92 -2.91 3.82
CA ALA A 71 7.19 -3.52 2.71
C ALA A 71 6.00 -2.66 2.27
N GLY A 72 5.92 -2.36 0.98
CA GLY A 72 4.74 -1.74 0.39
C GLY A 72 3.56 -2.72 0.35
N ILE A 73 2.33 -2.22 0.53
CA ILE A 73 1.13 -3.05 0.45
C ILE A 73 0.22 -2.51 -0.66
N ILE A 74 -0.24 -3.40 -1.53
CA ILE A 74 -1.28 -3.12 -2.52
C ILE A 74 -2.49 -3.98 -2.21
N PHE A 75 -3.66 -3.37 -2.16
CA PHE A 75 -4.93 -4.05 -2.03
C PHE A 75 -5.60 -4.11 -3.40
N LEU A 76 -5.94 -5.31 -3.86
CA LEU A 76 -6.65 -5.53 -5.11
C LEU A 76 -8.06 -6.02 -4.79
N GLY A 77 -9.05 -5.48 -5.46
CA GLY A 77 -10.44 -5.86 -5.24
C GLY A 77 -11.37 -5.40 -6.34
N ASN A 78 -12.46 -6.13 -6.50
CA ASN A 78 -13.52 -5.81 -7.44
C ASN A 78 -14.59 -4.98 -6.71
N ILE A 79 -14.69 -3.71 -7.04
CA ILE A 79 -15.72 -2.79 -6.53
C ILE A 79 -16.68 -2.50 -7.68
N ALA A 80 -17.98 -2.47 -7.42
CA ALA A 80 -18.96 -2.14 -8.44
C ALA A 80 -18.75 -0.71 -8.96
N GLN A 81 -18.80 -0.52 -10.29
CA GLN A 81 -18.51 0.76 -10.91
C GLN A 81 -19.46 1.86 -10.41
N ASP A 82 -20.73 1.51 -10.16
CA ASP A 82 -21.75 2.44 -9.66
C ASP A 82 -21.41 2.99 -8.26
N ASN A 83 -20.58 2.28 -7.48
CA ASN A 83 -20.13 2.71 -6.15
C ASN A 83 -18.84 3.51 -6.18
N MET A 84 -18.35 3.82 -7.36
CA MET A 84 -17.07 4.51 -7.58
C MET A 84 -17.25 5.95 -8.03
N ASP A 85 -18.43 6.51 -7.84
CA ASP A 85 -18.67 7.94 -7.97
C ASP A 85 -17.89 8.68 -6.87
N GLU A 86 -17.24 9.78 -7.21
CA GLU A 86 -16.51 10.63 -6.24
C GLU A 86 -17.39 11.19 -5.11
N TRP A 87 -18.72 11.17 -5.31
CA TRP A 87 -19.73 11.56 -4.32
C TRP A 87 -20.18 10.40 -3.41
N GLN A 88 -19.73 9.18 -3.67
CA GLN A 88 -20.04 8.00 -2.89
C GLN A 88 -18.80 7.47 -2.17
N ASN A 89 -19.01 6.81 -1.05
CA ASN A 89 -17.92 6.17 -0.32
C ASN A 89 -17.42 4.94 -1.10
N MET A 90 -16.33 5.10 -1.86
CA MET A 90 -15.68 4.04 -2.64
C MET A 90 -15.26 2.84 -1.78
N PHE A 91 -15.07 3.03 -0.49
CA PHE A 91 -14.65 1.98 0.44
C PHE A 91 -15.82 1.22 1.07
N SER A 92 -17.07 1.58 0.75
CA SER A 92 -18.27 0.97 1.36
C SER A 92 -18.39 -0.54 1.14
N GLU A 93 -17.85 -1.04 0.03
CA GLU A 93 -17.85 -2.48 -0.28
C GLU A 93 -16.65 -3.25 0.33
N LEU A 94 -15.69 -2.54 0.89
CA LEU A 94 -14.54 -3.16 1.53
C LEU A 94 -14.85 -3.58 2.97
N PRO A 95 -14.10 -4.52 3.54
CA PRO A 95 -14.23 -4.86 4.96
C PRO A 95 -14.16 -3.64 5.87
N SER A 96 -14.84 -3.69 7.01
CA SER A 96 -14.99 -2.55 7.93
C SER A 96 -13.67 -1.91 8.36
N LEU A 97 -12.59 -2.68 8.37
CA LEU A 97 -11.24 -2.17 8.61
C LEU A 97 -10.86 -1.03 7.65
N PHE A 98 -11.24 -1.14 6.37
CA PHE A 98 -10.91 -0.16 5.32
C PHE A 98 -11.93 0.97 5.20
N GLN A 99 -12.94 1.00 6.06
CA GLN A 99 -13.92 2.08 6.12
C GLN A 99 -13.58 3.12 7.21
N GLU A 100 -12.54 2.86 7.98
CA GLU A 100 -12.06 3.76 9.03
C GLU A 100 -11.23 4.90 8.43
N SER A 101 -11.63 6.15 8.69
CA SER A 101 -10.96 7.35 8.18
C SER A 101 -9.46 7.32 8.46
N ALA A 102 -9.06 7.02 9.70
CA ALA A 102 -7.67 6.99 10.10
C ALA A 102 -6.81 5.93 9.36
N LEU A 103 -7.41 4.86 8.82
CA LEU A 103 -6.69 3.91 7.97
C LEU A 103 -6.68 4.38 6.52
N VAL A 104 -7.81 4.92 6.04
CA VAL A 104 -7.95 5.45 4.68
C VAL A 104 -6.97 6.59 4.43
N ASP A 105 -6.79 7.49 5.40
CA ASP A 105 -5.83 8.61 5.34
C ASP A 105 -4.37 8.16 5.12
N ARG A 106 -4.07 6.89 5.40
CA ARG A 106 -2.75 6.30 5.19
C ARG A 106 -2.60 5.54 3.88
N ILE A 107 -3.66 5.50 3.07
CA ILE A 107 -3.62 4.93 1.72
C ILE A 107 -3.12 6.01 0.76
N HIS A 108 -1.93 5.83 0.20
CA HIS A 108 -1.24 6.84 -0.58
C HIS A 108 -1.74 7.00 -2.01
N GLY A 109 -2.52 6.06 -2.52
CA GLY A 109 -3.03 6.14 -3.89
C GLY A 109 -4.15 5.15 -4.16
N PHE A 110 -4.99 5.50 -5.12
CA PHE A 110 -6.09 4.67 -5.57
C PHE A 110 -6.08 4.60 -7.11
N ILE A 111 -6.10 3.40 -7.65
CA ILE A 111 -6.13 3.17 -9.11
C ILE A 111 -7.49 2.59 -9.47
N LYS A 112 -8.23 3.31 -10.29
CA LYS A 112 -9.50 2.87 -10.84
C LYS A 112 -9.25 1.87 -11.96
N GLY A 113 -9.51 0.58 -11.69
CA GLY A 113 -9.20 -0.51 -12.62
C GLY A 113 -9.91 -0.41 -13.97
N TRP A 114 -11.07 0.25 -14.06
CA TRP A 114 -11.77 0.47 -15.34
C TRP A 114 -11.13 1.54 -16.22
N ASP A 115 -10.29 2.43 -15.67
CA ASP A 115 -9.51 3.39 -16.44
C ASP A 115 -8.29 2.74 -17.10
N ILE A 116 -7.96 1.50 -16.68
CA ILE A 116 -6.89 0.70 -17.29
C ILE A 116 -7.47 0.00 -18.52
N PRO A 117 -6.89 0.18 -19.71
CA PRO A 117 -7.34 -0.50 -20.93
C PRO A 117 -7.31 -2.02 -20.75
N ARG A 118 -8.38 -2.70 -21.16
CA ARG A 118 -8.38 -4.16 -21.19
C ARG A 118 -7.36 -4.67 -22.21
N MET A 119 -6.59 -5.69 -21.81
CA MET A 119 -5.62 -6.32 -22.70
C MET A 119 -6.30 -6.81 -23.98
N ASN A 120 -5.79 -6.36 -25.10
CA ASN A 120 -6.15 -6.77 -26.45
C ASN A 120 -4.90 -6.88 -27.32
N ASP A 121 -5.04 -7.33 -28.56
CA ASP A 121 -3.90 -7.52 -29.45
C ASP A 121 -3.19 -6.21 -29.82
N ASP A 122 -3.90 -5.08 -29.83
CA ASP A 122 -3.34 -3.76 -30.14
C ASP A 122 -2.40 -3.24 -29.04
N LEU A 123 -2.52 -3.75 -27.83
CA LEU A 123 -1.65 -3.42 -26.70
C LEU A 123 -0.42 -4.33 -26.59
N LYS A 124 -0.30 -5.33 -27.47
CA LYS A 124 0.90 -6.16 -27.52
C LYS A 124 2.06 -5.37 -28.12
N LEU A 125 3.15 -5.32 -27.37
CA LEU A 125 4.36 -4.68 -27.85
C LEU A 125 4.93 -5.46 -29.03
N SER A 126 5.18 -4.75 -30.14
CA SER A 126 5.90 -5.24 -31.29
C SER A 126 7.16 -4.38 -31.49
N GLY A 127 8.32 -4.86 -31.04
CA GLY A 127 9.57 -4.12 -31.16
C GLY A 127 10.27 -3.91 -29.81
N TRP A 128 10.95 -2.78 -29.66
CA TRP A 128 11.69 -2.46 -28.45
C TRP A 128 10.74 -2.14 -27.30
N ALA A 129 11.04 -2.73 -26.14
CA ALA A 129 10.28 -2.52 -24.92
C ALA A 129 11.22 -2.29 -23.74
N LEU A 130 10.70 -1.68 -22.68
CA LEU A 130 11.41 -1.56 -21.42
C LEU A 130 11.70 -2.95 -20.83
N ASN A 131 12.95 -3.22 -20.49
CA ASN A 131 13.27 -4.39 -19.69
C ASN A 131 12.76 -4.18 -18.27
N SER A 132 11.63 -4.81 -17.95
CA SER A 132 10.96 -4.64 -16.67
C SER A 132 11.79 -5.13 -15.49
N GLU A 133 12.58 -6.19 -15.64
CA GLU A 133 13.46 -6.71 -14.57
C GLU A 133 14.57 -5.70 -14.24
N TYR A 134 15.21 -5.15 -15.28
CA TYR A 134 16.23 -4.12 -15.09
C TYR A 134 15.64 -2.86 -14.44
N PHE A 135 14.47 -2.43 -14.91
CA PHE A 135 13.78 -1.28 -14.33
C PHE A 135 13.41 -1.50 -12.88
N CYS A 136 12.88 -2.68 -12.54
CA CYS A 136 12.59 -3.04 -11.14
C CYS A 136 13.85 -3.02 -10.26
N THR A 137 15.00 -3.46 -10.79
CA THR A 137 16.28 -3.40 -10.07
C THR A 137 16.67 -1.96 -9.77
N ILE A 138 16.54 -1.06 -10.74
CA ILE A 138 16.81 0.37 -10.53
C ILE A 138 15.88 0.95 -9.45
N LEU A 139 14.58 0.67 -9.52
CA LEU A 139 13.62 1.15 -8.51
C LEU A 139 13.94 0.61 -7.12
N HIS A 140 14.40 -0.64 -7.02
CA HIS A 140 14.80 -1.24 -5.76
C HIS A 140 16.01 -0.51 -5.15
N GLU A 141 17.04 -0.22 -5.94
CA GLU A 141 18.21 0.55 -5.48
C GLU A 141 17.82 1.98 -5.04
N LEU A 142 16.94 2.63 -5.80
CA LEU A 142 16.48 4.00 -5.48
C LEU A 142 15.56 4.04 -4.25
N ARG A 143 15.01 2.91 -3.82
CA ARG A 143 14.00 2.86 -2.76
C ARG A 143 14.47 3.54 -1.48
N ASN A 144 15.69 3.27 -1.05
CA ASN A 144 16.26 3.75 0.20
C ASN A 144 17.07 5.06 0.05
N ASP A 145 17.12 5.64 -1.15
CA ASP A 145 17.77 6.92 -1.36
C ASP A 145 16.93 8.07 -0.79
N VAL A 146 17.45 8.69 0.25
CA VAL A 146 16.78 9.79 0.98
C VAL A 146 17.01 11.16 0.35
N SER A 147 17.92 11.29 -0.63
CA SER A 147 18.26 12.57 -1.26
C SER A 147 17.07 13.21 -1.95
N TYR A 148 16.26 12.40 -2.62
CA TYR A 148 15.04 12.86 -3.28
C TYR A 148 14.01 13.42 -2.30
N ARG A 149 13.91 12.86 -1.10
CA ARG A 149 13.04 13.39 -0.06
C ARG A 149 13.50 14.78 0.39
N ALA A 150 14.79 14.97 0.57
CA ALA A 150 15.36 16.25 0.95
C ALA A 150 15.09 17.34 -0.11
N ILE A 151 15.14 16.99 -1.41
CA ILE A 151 14.78 17.90 -2.50
C ILE A 151 13.29 18.27 -2.41
N VAL A 152 12.42 17.27 -2.26
CA VAL A 152 10.97 17.49 -2.16
C VAL A 152 10.62 18.41 -1.00
N GLU A 153 11.28 18.27 0.14
CA GLU A 153 11.07 19.13 1.31
C GLU A 153 11.46 20.58 1.10
N GLN A 154 12.37 20.85 0.16
CA GLN A 154 12.79 22.21 -0.19
C GLN A 154 11.88 22.88 -1.24
N ILE A 155 11.26 22.10 -2.13
CA ILE A 155 10.52 22.64 -3.28
C ILE A 155 9.00 22.55 -3.14
N ILE A 156 8.48 21.65 -2.28
CA ILE A 156 7.06 21.52 -2.04
C ILE A 156 6.64 22.30 -0.82
N ASP A 157 5.90 23.35 -1.07
CA ASP A 157 5.18 24.10 -0.04
C ASP A 157 3.75 23.59 0.05
N VAL A 158 3.36 23.12 1.21
CA VAL A 158 2.01 22.61 1.48
C VAL A 158 1.26 23.68 2.26
N THR A 159 0.02 23.93 1.88
CA THR A 159 -0.78 24.99 2.51
C THR A 159 -0.98 24.73 4.01
N ASP A 160 -1.02 25.79 4.80
CA ASP A 160 -1.25 25.76 6.27
C ASP A 160 -2.56 25.07 6.67
N ARG A 161 -3.45 24.81 5.71
CA ARG A 161 -4.75 24.14 5.93
C ARG A 161 -4.68 22.63 5.77
N ALA A 162 -3.61 22.10 5.18
CA ALA A 162 -3.44 20.65 5.05
C ALA A 162 -3.09 20.05 6.42
N ASP A 163 -3.69 18.93 6.74
CA ASP A 163 -3.30 18.19 7.93
C ASP A 163 -1.94 17.49 7.75
N THR A 164 -1.42 16.92 8.83
CA THR A 164 -0.12 16.25 8.82
C THR A 164 -0.12 15.02 7.91
N SER A 165 -1.23 14.29 7.84
CA SER A 165 -1.35 13.08 7.03
C SER A 165 -1.34 13.41 5.54
N ASP A 166 -2.08 14.44 5.13
CA ASP A 166 -2.11 14.92 3.74
C ASP A 166 -0.74 15.42 3.30
N THR A 167 -0.11 16.22 4.16
CA THR A 167 1.25 16.74 3.92
C THR A 167 2.25 15.62 3.70
N GLU A 168 2.22 14.60 4.54
CA GLU A 168 3.13 13.46 4.44
C GLU A 168 2.84 12.62 3.20
N ALA A 169 1.57 12.39 2.86
CA ALA A 169 1.16 11.67 1.65
C ALA A 169 1.67 12.38 0.38
N VAL A 170 1.47 13.69 0.28
CA VAL A 170 1.97 14.50 -0.85
C VAL A 170 3.47 14.39 -0.97
N LYS A 171 4.22 14.57 0.11
CA LYS A 171 5.68 14.50 0.10
C LYS A 171 6.19 13.10 -0.28
N ARG A 172 5.56 12.03 0.21
CA ARG A 172 5.92 10.64 -0.16
C ARG A 172 5.67 10.35 -1.63
N LEU A 173 4.50 10.72 -2.15
CA LEU A 173 4.17 10.53 -3.57
C LEU A 173 5.09 11.34 -4.47
N SER A 174 5.34 12.60 -4.14
CA SER A 174 6.27 13.45 -4.88
C SER A 174 7.68 12.86 -4.90
N THR A 175 8.17 12.37 -3.75
CA THR A 175 9.47 11.70 -3.67
C THR A 175 9.52 10.47 -4.58
N ALA A 176 8.45 9.66 -4.60
CA ALA A 176 8.38 8.48 -5.46
C ALA A 176 8.40 8.87 -6.96
N ILE A 177 7.65 9.91 -7.34
CA ILE A 177 7.64 10.42 -8.71
C ILE A 177 9.02 10.94 -9.12
N PHE A 178 9.68 11.72 -8.25
CA PHE A 178 11.04 12.22 -8.53
C PHE A 178 12.08 11.11 -8.74
N LYS A 179 11.88 9.95 -8.13
CA LYS A 179 12.76 8.78 -8.34
C LYS A 179 12.56 8.10 -9.71
N LEU A 180 11.49 8.44 -10.44
CA LEU A 180 11.19 7.89 -11.76
C LEU A 180 11.78 8.72 -12.90
N PHE A 181 12.23 9.96 -12.64
CA PHE A 181 12.81 10.90 -13.59
C PHE A 181 14.22 11.30 -13.20
#